data_213467d074e33ee47245860501c3de29
#
_entry.id   213467d074e33ee47245860501c3de29
#
_cell.length_a   1.000
_cell.length_b   1.000
_cell.length_c   1.000
_cell.angle_alpha   90.00
_cell.angle_beta   90.00
_cell.angle_gamma   90.00
#
_symmetry.space_group_name_H-M   'P 1'
#
loop_
_entity.id
_entity.type
_entity.pdbx_description
1 polymer ?
#
loop_
_entity_poly.entity_id
_entity_poly.type
_entity_poly.pdbx_seq_one_letter_code
_entity_poly.pdbx_strand_id
1 'polypeptide(L)'
;IQTVGGGVADPELVQTFVHSIPQAIEWLEQDLGVELQRPQSAESAQQKQFIPCFDHKTRMWRGLTRKPLEDALTTRIESLGIRLLPRHELIDLVEDTDGKIVGATLYDRTNERLVPMAVKATIIAAGGTGGLFERSLTSADVLSSSQAIALAHGASLTNIEFMQMMPGFIEPKRNLVFNEKTWRYVHVDQPVDIADDKLDDLLEQRSGYGPFTSRLDSRAIDLAIDQAGAEGLALHY
;
A
#
# COMPACT_ATOMS: atom_id res chain seq x y z
N ILE A 1 12.01 -3.60 10.63
CA ILE A 1 10.95 -4.34 9.93
C ILE A 1 10.55 -5.58 10.73
N GLN A 2 11.47 -6.50 11.04
CA GLN A 2 11.17 -7.74 11.76
C GLN A 2 10.45 -7.51 13.10
N THR A 3 10.98 -6.59 13.92
CA THR A 3 10.38 -6.27 15.24
C THR A 3 8.96 -5.71 15.08
N VAL A 4 8.74 -4.81 14.14
CA VAL A 4 7.44 -4.17 13.89
C VAL A 4 6.46 -5.16 13.27
N GLY A 5 6.93 -6.01 12.37
CA GLY A 5 6.13 -7.06 11.74
C GLY A 5 5.84 -8.28 12.62
N GLY A 6 6.23 -8.26 13.92
CA GLY A 6 5.96 -9.38 14.82
C GLY A 6 6.71 -10.67 14.49
N GLY A 7 7.75 -10.61 13.68
CA GLY A 7 8.55 -11.76 13.27
C GLY A 7 7.97 -12.60 12.11
N VAL A 8 6.83 -12.19 11.53
CA VAL A 8 6.17 -12.95 10.44
C VAL A 8 6.68 -12.60 9.04
N ALA A 9 7.46 -11.53 8.91
CA ALA A 9 8.05 -11.15 7.63
C ALA A 9 9.21 -12.08 7.27
N ASP A 10 9.27 -12.50 6.00
CA ASP A 10 10.37 -13.31 5.48
C ASP A 10 11.69 -12.54 5.57
N PRO A 11 12.71 -13.03 6.29
CA PRO A 11 13.96 -12.30 6.51
C PRO A 11 14.75 -12.04 5.24
N GLU A 12 14.77 -12.96 4.28
CA GLU A 12 15.52 -12.83 3.04
C GLU A 12 14.88 -11.80 2.12
N LEU A 13 13.55 -11.79 2.02
CA LEU A 13 12.81 -10.77 1.29
C LEU A 13 13.00 -9.40 1.91
N VAL A 14 12.94 -9.29 3.24
CA VAL A 14 13.21 -8.04 3.96
C VAL A 14 14.61 -7.53 3.67
N GLN A 15 15.62 -8.40 3.71
CA GLN A 15 17.01 -8.04 3.45
C GLN A 15 17.18 -7.56 2.01
N THR A 16 16.65 -8.29 1.04
CA THR A 16 16.68 -7.92 -0.38
C THR A 16 16.03 -6.56 -0.61
N PHE A 17 14.84 -6.34 -0.05
CA PHE A 17 14.12 -5.08 -0.16
C PHE A 17 14.94 -3.90 0.40
N VAL A 18 15.43 -4.03 1.64
CA VAL A 18 16.18 -2.95 2.31
C VAL A 18 17.47 -2.60 1.59
N HIS A 19 18.22 -3.61 1.14
CA HIS A 19 19.48 -3.40 0.43
C HIS A 19 19.29 -2.81 -0.97
N SER A 20 18.15 -3.03 -1.60
CA SER A 20 17.84 -2.48 -2.93
C SER A 20 17.37 -1.01 -2.91
N ILE A 21 16.96 -0.48 -1.75
CA ILE A 21 16.43 0.89 -1.64
C ILE A 21 17.42 1.95 -2.16
N PRO A 22 18.71 1.97 -1.75
CA PRO A 22 19.64 3.00 -2.22
C PRO A 22 19.77 3.02 -3.74
N GLN A 23 19.93 1.84 -4.36
CA GLN A 23 20.04 1.71 -5.80
C GLN A 23 18.74 2.12 -6.54
N ALA A 24 17.57 1.78 -5.97
CA ALA A 24 16.30 2.19 -6.55
C ALA A 24 16.11 3.71 -6.51
N ILE A 25 16.52 4.37 -5.42
CA ILE A 25 16.49 5.84 -5.30
C ILE A 25 17.45 6.48 -6.30
N GLU A 26 18.66 5.96 -6.41
CA GLU A 26 19.65 6.45 -7.38
C GLU A 26 19.14 6.32 -8.83
N TRP A 27 18.55 5.19 -9.17
CA TRP A 27 17.93 4.97 -10.48
C TRP A 27 16.80 5.97 -10.77
N LEU A 28 15.92 6.24 -9.80
CA LEU A 28 14.86 7.23 -9.95
C LEU A 28 15.42 8.63 -10.23
N GLU A 29 16.46 9.05 -9.51
CA GLU A 29 17.01 10.39 -9.60
C GLU A 29 17.96 10.57 -10.80
N GLN A 30 18.83 9.59 -11.05
CA GLN A 30 19.90 9.74 -12.07
C GLN A 30 19.51 9.18 -13.42
N ASP A 31 18.93 7.97 -13.47
CA ASP A 31 18.61 7.33 -14.75
C ASP A 31 17.24 7.76 -15.28
N LEU A 32 16.26 7.94 -14.41
CA LEU A 32 14.92 8.34 -14.79
C LEU A 32 14.69 9.86 -14.74
N GLY A 33 15.57 10.61 -14.04
CA GLY A 33 15.51 12.06 -13.91
C GLY A 33 14.35 12.56 -13.05
N VAL A 34 13.83 11.75 -12.14
CA VAL A 34 12.73 12.14 -11.23
C VAL A 34 13.27 12.90 -10.04
N GLU A 35 12.84 14.13 -9.86
CA GLU A 35 13.19 14.91 -8.68
C GLU A 35 12.40 14.46 -7.46
N LEU A 36 13.08 13.86 -6.48
CA LEU A 36 12.47 13.48 -5.21
C LEU A 36 12.44 14.65 -4.24
N GLN A 37 11.28 14.92 -3.67
CA GLN A 37 11.12 15.97 -2.66
C GLN A 37 11.95 15.65 -1.42
N ARG A 38 12.60 16.67 -0.87
CA ARG A 38 13.36 16.63 0.38
C ARG A 38 12.74 17.60 1.39
N PRO A 39 12.96 17.39 2.69
CA PRO A 39 12.58 18.39 3.69
C PRO A 39 13.23 19.74 3.39
N GLN A 40 12.47 20.82 3.44
CA GLN A 40 12.95 22.17 3.09
C GLN A 40 13.63 22.89 4.25
N SER A 41 13.43 22.40 5.49
CA SER A 41 14.02 22.97 6.71
C SER A 41 14.44 21.87 7.68
N ALA A 42 15.28 22.20 8.65
CA ALA A 42 15.68 21.29 9.72
C ALA A 42 14.46 20.83 10.55
N GLU A 43 13.52 21.72 10.82
CA GLU A 43 12.27 21.39 11.52
C GLU A 43 11.40 20.43 10.71
N SER A 44 11.21 20.70 9.43
CA SER A 44 10.48 19.79 8.53
C SER A 44 11.20 18.45 8.39
N ALA A 45 12.52 18.42 8.40
CA ALA A 45 13.31 17.20 8.40
C ALA A 45 13.04 16.38 9.67
N GLN A 46 13.07 17.03 10.83
CA GLN A 46 12.81 16.39 12.12
C GLN A 46 11.39 15.80 12.20
N GLN A 47 10.38 16.54 11.76
CA GLN A 47 9.00 16.06 11.73
C GLN A 47 8.79 14.85 10.82
N LYS A 48 9.51 14.79 9.70
CA LYS A 48 9.39 13.71 8.70
C LYS A 48 10.28 12.50 8.96
N GLN A 49 11.26 12.63 9.83
CA GLN A 49 12.15 11.54 10.22
C GLN A 49 11.50 10.50 11.13
N PHE A 50 10.40 10.86 11.75
CA PHE A 50 9.82 10.12 12.85
C PHE A 50 8.45 9.54 12.48
N ILE A 51 8.29 8.23 12.67
CA ILE A 51 7.02 7.52 12.57
C ILE A 51 6.77 6.85 13.92
N PRO A 52 5.99 7.49 14.81
CA PRO A 52 5.94 7.12 16.23
C PRO A 52 5.39 5.73 16.52
N CYS A 53 4.51 5.21 15.68
CA CYS A 53 3.87 3.93 15.93
C CYS A 53 4.79 2.71 15.76
N PHE A 54 5.97 2.85 15.17
CA PHE A 54 6.82 1.71 14.85
C PHE A 54 8.10 1.65 15.67
N ASP A 55 8.86 2.71 15.66
CA ASP A 55 10.07 2.85 16.45
C ASP A 55 10.45 4.33 16.58
N HIS A 56 11.44 4.63 17.40
CA HIS A 56 11.95 5.99 17.60
C HIS A 56 13.22 6.24 16.79
N LYS A 57 13.49 5.47 15.75
CA LYS A 57 14.68 5.62 14.92
C LYS A 57 14.46 6.66 13.84
N THR A 58 15.53 7.38 13.56
CA THR A 58 15.57 8.35 12.49
C THR A 58 15.41 7.71 11.13
N ARG A 59 14.58 8.30 10.29
CA ARG A 59 14.34 7.86 8.92
C ARG A 59 14.67 8.97 7.93
N MET A 60 15.08 8.58 6.76
CA MET A 60 15.30 9.51 5.66
C MET A 60 14.04 9.57 4.81
N TRP A 61 13.38 10.72 4.81
CA TRP A 61 12.16 10.92 4.01
C TRP A 61 12.48 11.43 2.61
N ARG A 62 11.82 10.86 1.61
CA ARG A 62 11.77 11.34 0.24
C ARG A 62 10.33 11.34 -0.24
N GLY A 63 9.87 12.44 -0.81
CA GLY A 63 8.54 12.53 -1.40
C GLY A 63 8.59 12.26 -2.89
N LEU A 64 7.59 11.54 -3.39
CA LEU A 64 7.43 11.24 -4.80
C LEU A 64 6.16 11.92 -5.31
N THR A 65 6.27 12.67 -6.39
CA THR A 65 5.12 13.28 -7.06
C THR A 65 4.69 12.40 -8.22
N ARG A 66 3.41 12.03 -8.24
CA ARG A 66 2.87 11.04 -9.17
C ARG A 66 3.06 11.44 -10.64
N LYS A 67 2.62 12.64 -11.02
CA LYS A 67 2.64 13.06 -12.42
C LYS A 67 4.05 13.09 -13.05
N PRO A 68 5.08 13.70 -12.42
CA PRO A 68 6.45 13.64 -12.94
C PRO A 68 7.00 12.23 -13.07
N LEU A 69 6.66 11.33 -12.13
CA LEU A 69 7.06 9.92 -12.25
C LEU A 69 6.40 9.23 -13.45
N GLU A 70 5.09 9.40 -13.62
CA GLU A 70 4.36 8.81 -14.75
C GLU A 70 4.90 9.31 -16.10
N ASP A 71 5.20 10.60 -16.23
CA ASP A 71 5.76 11.19 -17.45
C ASP A 71 7.16 10.66 -17.73
N ALA A 72 8.02 10.58 -16.72
CA ALA A 72 9.36 10.06 -16.86
C ALA A 72 9.36 8.57 -17.26
N LEU A 73 8.52 7.76 -16.62
CA LEU A 73 8.35 6.34 -16.97
C LEU A 73 7.82 6.17 -18.40
N THR A 74 6.82 6.95 -18.80
CA THR A 74 6.26 6.90 -20.15
C THR A 74 7.34 7.22 -21.19
N THR A 75 8.08 8.31 -20.98
CA THR A 75 9.19 8.70 -21.87
C THR A 75 10.24 7.58 -21.96
N ARG A 76 10.57 6.95 -20.82
CA ARG A 76 11.55 5.87 -20.79
C ARG A 76 11.07 4.63 -21.54
N ILE A 77 9.82 4.23 -21.36
CA ILE A 77 9.17 3.12 -22.06
C ILE A 77 9.23 3.34 -23.56
N GLU A 78 8.86 4.54 -24.03
CA GLU A 78 8.90 4.91 -25.45
C GLU A 78 10.33 4.89 -26.02
N SER A 79 11.30 5.44 -25.27
CA SER A 79 12.70 5.45 -25.70
C SER A 79 13.32 4.07 -25.84
N LEU A 80 12.84 3.11 -25.08
CA LEU A 80 13.27 1.71 -25.12
C LEU A 80 12.47 0.87 -26.12
N GLY A 81 11.48 1.43 -26.80
CA GLY A 81 10.62 0.71 -27.72
C GLY A 81 9.80 -0.41 -27.05
N ILE A 82 9.51 -0.26 -25.77
CA ILE A 82 8.72 -1.26 -25.03
C ILE A 82 7.28 -1.20 -25.51
N ARG A 83 6.76 -2.34 -25.95
CA ARG A 83 5.38 -2.44 -26.41
C ARG A 83 4.43 -2.45 -25.24
N LEU A 84 3.55 -1.47 -25.15
CA LEU A 84 2.43 -1.44 -24.23
C LEU A 84 1.20 -2.13 -24.83
N LEU A 85 0.50 -2.88 -24.02
CA LEU A 85 -0.75 -3.56 -24.37
C LEU A 85 -1.89 -3.04 -23.46
N PRO A 86 -2.43 -1.84 -23.71
CA PRO A 86 -3.52 -1.32 -22.92
C PRO A 86 -4.77 -2.18 -23.09
N ARG A 87 -5.62 -2.25 -22.05
CA ARG A 87 -6.86 -3.04 -22.05
C ARG A 87 -6.67 -4.55 -22.28
N HIS A 88 -5.48 -5.05 -21.93
CA HIS A 88 -5.22 -6.49 -21.87
C HIS A 88 -5.14 -6.95 -20.42
N GLU A 89 -5.71 -8.08 -20.13
CA GLU A 89 -5.77 -8.70 -18.81
C GLU A 89 -5.05 -10.04 -18.86
N LEU A 90 -4.20 -10.32 -17.87
CA LEU A 90 -3.58 -11.63 -17.74
C LEU A 90 -4.64 -12.65 -17.29
N ILE A 91 -4.84 -13.69 -18.08
CA ILE A 91 -5.81 -14.75 -17.80
C ILE A 91 -5.11 -15.98 -17.26
N ASP A 92 -3.95 -16.32 -17.80
CA ASP A 92 -3.21 -17.50 -17.40
C ASP A 92 -1.74 -17.41 -17.82
N LEU A 93 -0.91 -18.25 -17.21
CA LEU A 93 0.45 -18.51 -17.66
C LEU A 93 0.48 -19.79 -18.49
N VAL A 94 1.49 -19.93 -19.33
CA VAL A 94 1.67 -21.11 -20.20
C VAL A 94 2.95 -21.82 -19.78
N GLU A 95 2.82 -23.10 -19.48
CA GLU A 95 3.94 -23.98 -19.12
C GLU A 95 4.35 -24.87 -20.31
N ASP A 96 5.61 -25.23 -20.37
CA ASP A 96 6.08 -26.31 -21.21
C ASP A 96 5.90 -27.69 -20.52
N THR A 97 6.36 -28.73 -21.18
CA THR A 97 6.29 -30.11 -20.65
C THR A 97 7.07 -30.35 -19.36
N ASP A 98 8.00 -29.45 -19.06
CA ASP A 98 8.84 -29.52 -17.85
C ASP A 98 8.32 -28.63 -16.72
N GLY A 99 7.16 -28.00 -16.91
CA GLY A 99 6.53 -27.09 -15.94
C GLY A 99 7.17 -25.70 -15.88
N LYS A 100 7.96 -25.32 -16.90
CA LYS A 100 8.57 -24.01 -16.96
C LYS A 100 7.63 -23.03 -17.65
N ILE A 101 7.48 -21.83 -17.09
CA ILE A 101 6.71 -20.74 -17.72
C ILE A 101 7.43 -20.29 -19.00
N VAL A 102 6.74 -20.43 -20.13
CA VAL A 102 7.22 -20.07 -21.47
C VAL A 102 6.27 -19.10 -22.18
N GLY A 103 5.17 -18.76 -21.56
CA GLY A 103 4.15 -17.88 -22.17
C GLY A 103 3.16 -17.32 -21.16
N ALA A 104 2.29 -16.49 -21.69
CA ALA A 104 1.13 -15.95 -21.01
C ALA A 104 -0.07 -15.89 -21.96
N THR A 105 -1.26 -16.09 -21.47
CA THR A 105 -2.51 -15.87 -22.18
C THR A 105 -3.13 -14.58 -21.67
N LEU A 106 -3.37 -13.64 -22.57
CA LEU A 106 -4.01 -12.36 -22.28
C LEU A 106 -5.43 -12.35 -22.86
N TYR A 107 -6.32 -11.61 -22.22
CA TYR A 107 -7.62 -11.24 -22.78
C TYR A 107 -7.58 -9.80 -23.29
N ASP A 108 -7.72 -9.65 -24.59
CA ASP A 108 -7.87 -8.36 -25.26
C ASP A 108 -9.32 -7.88 -25.10
N ARG A 109 -9.55 -6.96 -24.16
CA ARG A 109 -10.91 -6.44 -23.86
C ARG A 109 -11.48 -5.56 -24.96
N THR A 110 -10.66 -5.12 -25.91
CA THR A 110 -11.13 -4.31 -27.05
C THR A 110 -11.72 -5.19 -28.14
N ASN A 111 -11.05 -6.31 -28.44
CA ASN A 111 -11.46 -7.22 -29.51
C ASN A 111 -12.12 -8.50 -28.97
N GLU A 112 -12.34 -8.60 -27.67
CA GLU A 112 -13.00 -9.72 -26.98
C GLU A 112 -12.42 -11.09 -27.34
N ARG A 113 -11.09 -11.19 -27.32
CA ARG A 113 -10.38 -12.42 -27.73
C ARG A 113 -9.22 -12.74 -26.81
N LEU A 114 -8.87 -14.02 -26.77
CA LEU A 114 -7.66 -14.48 -26.13
C LEU A 114 -6.45 -14.26 -27.06
N VAL A 115 -5.34 -13.83 -26.45
CA VAL A 115 -4.07 -13.55 -27.13
C VAL A 115 -2.97 -14.32 -26.42
N PRO A 116 -2.56 -15.49 -26.96
CA PRO A 116 -1.42 -16.21 -26.42
C PRO A 116 -0.12 -15.48 -26.82
N MET A 117 0.81 -15.41 -25.89
CA MET A 117 2.12 -14.80 -26.06
C MET A 117 3.22 -15.72 -25.58
N ALA A 118 4.21 -16.00 -26.44
CA ALA A 118 5.44 -16.63 -26.00
C ALA A 118 6.34 -15.59 -25.36
N VAL A 119 6.86 -15.88 -24.17
CA VAL A 119 7.75 -14.98 -23.42
C VAL A 119 8.91 -15.76 -22.79
N LYS A 120 10.04 -15.09 -22.60
CA LYS A 120 11.21 -15.70 -21.93
C LYS A 120 11.06 -15.70 -20.40
N ALA A 121 10.33 -14.71 -19.87
CA ALA A 121 10.03 -14.55 -18.46
C ALA A 121 8.80 -13.66 -18.30
N THR A 122 8.08 -13.83 -17.20
CA THR A 122 6.95 -13.00 -16.81
C THR A 122 7.22 -12.35 -15.45
N ILE A 123 7.06 -11.02 -15.38
CA ILE A 123 7.13 -10.27 -14.12
C ILE A 123 5.72 -9.85 -13.76
N ILE A 124 5.24 -10.29 -12.61
CA ILE A 124 3.94 -9.91 -12.06
C ILE A 124 4.13 -8.72 -11.13
N ALA A 125 3.59 -7.57 -11.54
CA ALA A 125 3.62 -6.31 -10.78
C ALA A 125 2.23 -5.65 -10.79
N ALA A 126 1.18 -6.44 -10.58
CA ALA A 126 -0.22 -6.06 -10.79
C ALA A 126 -0.92 -5.52 -9.52
N GLY A 127 -0.17 -5.12 -8.51
CA GLY A 127 -0.70 -4.56 -7.27
C GLY A 127 -1.16 -5.60 -6.27
N GLY A 128 -2.02 -5.19 -5.34
CA GLY A 128 -2.43 -6.00 -4.20
C GLY A 128 -3.86 -6.56 -4.32
N THR A 129 -4.53 -6.67 -3.18
CA THR A 129 -5.82 -7.36 -3.01
C THR A 129 -6.96 -6.42 -2.62
N GLY A 130 -6.70 -5.11 -2.57
CA GLY A 130 -7.64 -4.15 -1.97
C GLY A 130 -9.03 -4.12 -2.62
N GLY A 131 -9.13 -4.40 -3.92
CA GLY A 131 -10.41 -4.44 -4.64
C GLY A 131 -11.33 -5.59 -4.26
N LEU A 132 -10.84 -6.59 -3.49
CA LEU A 132 -11.67 -7.68 -2.96
C LEU A 132 -12.54 -7.23 -1.77
N PHE A 133 -12.25 -6.09 -1.17
CA PHE A 133 -12.94 -5.60 0.00
C PHE A 133 -14.00 -4.57 -0.39
N GLU A 134 -15.19 -4.69 0.18
CA GLU A 134 -16.30 -3.75 -0.03
C GLU A 134 -15.90 -2.30 0.33
N ARG A 135 -15.09 -2.15 1.38
CA ARG A 135 -14.57 -0.87 1.85
C ARG A 135 -13.08 -0.80 1.59
N SER A 136 -12.71 -0.15 0.50
CA SER A 136 -11.32 -0.05 0.06
C SER A 136 -11.01 1.34 -0.46
N LEU A 137 -9.74 1.74 -0.30
CA LEU A 137 -9.17 2.95 -0.91
C LEU A 137 -8.50 2.66 -2.24
N THR A 138 -8.35 1.39 -2.59
CA THR A 138 -7.79 0.97 -3.87
C THR A 138 -8.89 0.89 -4.93
N SER A 139 -8.48 0.94 -6.19
CA SER A 139 -9.39 0.75 -7.30
C SER A 139 -10.02 -0.64 -7.27
N ALA A 140 -11.29 -0.76 -7.69
CA ALA A 140 -12.03 -2.03 -7.69
C ALA A 140 -11.47 -3.08 -8.66
N ASP A 141 -10.55 -2.71 -9.53
CA ASP A 141 -9.85 -3.61 -10.45
C ASP A 141 -8.58 -4.24 -9.85
N VAL A 142 -8.20 -3.88 -8.63
CA VAL A 142 -7.06 -4.48 -7.91
C VAL A 142 -7.51 -5.76 -7.18
N LEU A 143 -7.74 -6.82 -7.95
CA LEU A 143 -8.44 -8.04 -7.50
C LEU A 143 -7.52 -9.20 -7.15
N SER A 144 -6.19 -9.04 -7.21
CA SER A 144 -5.25 -10.15 -6.94
C SER A 144 -5.33 -11.34 -7.91
N SER A 145 -5.97 -11.19 -9.07
CA SER A 145 -6.10 -12.27 -10.06
C SER A 145 -4.75 -12.83 -10.50
N SER A 146 -3.75 -11.95 -10.67
CA SER A 146 -2.41 -12.34 -11.06
C SER A 146 -1.66 -13.14 -9.98
N GLN A 147 -1.91 -12.86 -8.70
CA GLN A 147 -1.37 -13.65 -7.59
C GLN A 147 -2.02 -15.05 -7.55
N ALA A 148 -3.33 -15.15 -7.80
CA ALA A 148 -4.01 -16.42 -7.89
C ALA A 148 -3.48 -17.27 -9.07
N ILE A 149 -3.25 -16.64 -10.23
CA ILE A 149 -2.63 -17.30 -11.39
C ILE A 149 -1.22 -17.78 -11.03
N ALA A 150 -0.39 -16.93 -10.42
CA ALA A 150 0.95 -17.32 -10.02
C ALA A 150 0.95 -18.51 -9.04
N LEU A 151 0.02 -18.49 -8.07
CA LEU A 151 -0.14 -19.60 -7.11
C LEU A 151 -0.53 -20.90 -7.81
N ALA A 152 -1.43 -20.85 -8.80
CA ALA A 152 -1.83 -22.01 -9.59
C ALA A 152 -0.67 -22.63 -10.37
N HIS A 153 0.35 -21.82 -10.70
CA HIS A 153 1.59 -22.23 -11.36
C HIS A 153 2.79 -22.41 -10.40
N GLY A 154 2.52 -22.74 -9.14
CA GLY A 154 3.53 -23.15 -8.15
C GLY A 154 4.27 -22.03 -7.43
N ALA A 155 3.88 -20.76 -7.59
CA ALA A 155 4.46 -19.67 -6.81
C ALA A 155 4.03 -19.78 -5.33
N SER A 156 4.92 -19.39 -4.43
CA SER A 156 4.61 -19.25 -3.02
C SER A 156 4.18 -17.82 -2.71
N LEU A 157 3.11 -17.67 -1.94
CA LEU A 157 2.66 -16.39 -1.43
C LEU A 157 3.01 -16.25 0.04
N THR A 158 3.46 -15.07 0.45
CA THR A 158 3.78 -14.77 1.85
C THR A 158 3.08 -13.51 2.31
N ASN A 159 2.55 -13.52 3.53
CA ASN A 159 1.88 -12.39 4.19
C ASN A 159 0.69 -11.81 3.41
N ILE A 160 0.06 -12.58 2.53
CA ILE A 160 -1.06 -12.11 1.70
C ILE A 160 -2.30 -11.76 2.51
N GLU A 161 -2.44 -12.33 3.70
CA GLU A 161 -3.52 -12.07 4.65
C GLU A 161 -3.43 -10.71 5.34
N PHE A 162 -2.26 -10.07 5.31
CA PHE A 162 -2.06 -8.80 5.99
C PHE A 162 -2.52 -7.62 5.14
N MET A 163 -3.59 -6.98 5.60
CA MET A 163 -4.12 -5.75 5.01
C MET A 163 -3.86 -4.56 5.92
N GLN A 164 -3.42 -3.46 5.33
CA GLN A 164 -3.32 -2.19 6.05
C GLN A 164 -4.71 -1.55 6.10
N MET A 165 -5.23 -1.35 7.31
CA MET A 165 -6.50 -0.69 7.54
C MET A 165 -6.29 0.73 8.07
N MET A 166 -7.16 1.64 7.65
CA MET A 166 -7.14 3.04 8.06
C MET A 166 -8.57 3.49 8.38
N PRO A 167 -8.77 4.39 9.35
CA PRO A 167 -10.07 5.00 9.57
C PRO A 167 -10.52 5.75 8.31
N GLY A 168 -11.77 5.60 7.95
CA GLY A 168 -12.38 6.30 6.83
C GLY A 168 -13.69 6.95 7.23
N PHE A 169 -14.06 8.01 6.52
CA PHE A 169 -15.36 8.65 6.70
C PHE A 169 -16.50 7.75 6.22
N ILE A 170 -17.61 7.77 6.97
CA ILE A 170 -18.93 7.31 6.53
C ILE A 170 -19.67 8.49 5.93
N GLU A 171 -19.69 9.61 6.65
CA GLU A 171 -20.21 10.91 6.22
C GLU A 171 -19.08 11.96 6.33
N PRO A 172 -19.06 13.00 5.52
CA PRO A 172 -20.00 13.32 4.43
C PRO A 172 -19.80 12.50 3.15
N LYS A 173 -18.72 11.74 3.05
CA LYS A 173 -18.41 10.91 1.87
C LYS A 173 -17.65 9.66 2.26
N ARG A 174 -18.22 8.49 1.95
CA ARG A 174 -17.58 7.19 2.17
C ARG A 174 -16.26 7.04 1.40
N ASN A 175 -15.38 6.21 1.95
CA ASN A 175 -14.11 5.84 1.34
C ASN A 175 -13.11 7.02 1.19
N LEU A 176 -13.24 8.06 2.01
CA LEU A 176 -12.19 9.04 2.24
C LEU A 176 -11.45 8.66 3.53
N VAL A 177 -10.12 8.66 3.47
CA VAL A 177 -9.29 8.46 4.66
C VAL A 177 -9.53 9.59 5.63
N PHE A 178 -9.79 9.24 6.88
CA PHE A 178 -9.76 10.20 7.98
C PHE A 178 -8.30 10.62 8.23
N ASN A 179 -8.04 11.94 8.20
CA ASN A 179 -6.69 12.43 8.46
C ASN A 179 -6.32 12.17 9.94
N GLU A 180 -5.33 11.34 10.16
CA GLU A 180 -4.91 10.95 11.50
C GLU A 180 -4.60 12.16 12.40
N LYS A 181 -4.05 13.22 11.85
CA LYS A 181 -3.68 14.42 12.62
C LYS A 181 -4.89 15.16 13.22
N THR A 182 -6.09 14.87 12.76
CA THR A 182 -7.30 15.48 13.31
C THR A 182 -7.78 14.82 14.59
N TRP A 183 -7.35 13.62 14.94
CA TRP A 183 -7.77 12.93 16.17
C TRP A 183 -7.62 13.78 17.43
N ARG A 184 -6.56 14.57 17.53
CA ARG A 184 -6.29 15.47 18.68
C ARG A 184 -7.27 16.64 18.83
N TYR A 185 -8.11 16.88 17.83
CA TYR A 185 -9.02 18.03 17.78
C TYR A 185 -10.48 17.63 17.81
N VAL A 186 -10.78 16.34 17.89
CA VAL A 186 -12.16 15.87 17.86
C VAL A 186 -12.60 15.39 19.23
N HIS A 187 -13.89 15.51 19.48
CA HIS A 187 -14.60 14.91 20.60
C HIS A 187 -15.47 13.78 20.08
N VAL A 188 -15.62 12.72 20.89
CA VAL A 188 -16.47 11.57 20.57
C VAL A 188 -17.84 11.80 21.18
N ASP A 189 -18.88 11.81 20.35
CA ASP A 189 -20.27 12.18 20.75
C ASP A 189 -21.07 11.02 21.37
N GLN A 190 -20.51 9.82 21.39
CA GLN A 190 -21.19 8.64 21.90
C GLN A 190 -20.34 7.93 22.96
N PRO A 191 -20.96 7.17 23.86
CA PRO A 191 -20.24 6.38 24.85
C PRO A 191 -19.30 5.38 24.17
N VAL A 192 -18.07 5.31 24.61
CA VAL A 192 -17.06 4.34 24.20
C VAL A 192 -16.54 3.60 25.44
N ASP A 193 -16.05 2.39 25.24
CA ASP A 193 -15.45 1.60 26.34
C ASP A 193 -14.01 2.08 26.63
N ILE A 194 -13.90 3.37 26.94
CA ILE A 194 -12.65 4.05 27.28
C ILE A 194 -12.98 4.96 28.47
N ALA A 195 -12.14 4.93 29.50
CA ALA A 195 -12.30 5.83 30.63
C ALA A 195 -12.11 7.29 30.21
N ASP A 196 -13.03 8.18 30.65
CA ASP A 196 -13.07 9.59 30.23
C ASP A 196 -11.74 10.32 30.47
N ASP A 197 -11.06 10.01 31.59
CA ASP A 197 -9.76 10.59 31.94
C ASP A 197 -8.60 10.17 31.03
N LYS A 198 -8.82 9.20 30.14
CA LYS A 198 -7.81 8.67 29.20
C LYS A 198 -8.13 8.98 27.74
N LEU A 199 -9.37 9.34 27.43
CA LEU A 199 -9.82 9.48 26.05
C LEU A 199 -8.99 10.51 25.29
N ASP A 200 -8.77 11.69 25.85
CA ASP A 200 -7.99 12.77 25.21
C ASP A 200 -6.53 12.36 24.97
N ASP A 201 -5.88 11.70 25.92
CA ASP A 201 -4.52 11.20 25.78
C ASP A 201 -4.43 10.14 24.68
N LEU A 202 -5.41 9.26 24.56
CA LEU A 202 -5.45 8.24 23.52
C LEU A 202 -5.73 8.83 22.15
N LEU A 203 -6.58 9.85 22.03
CA LEU A 203 -6.82 10.60 20.79
C LEU A 203 -5.55 11.35 20.35
N GLU A 204 -4.85 12.00 21.27
CA GLU A 204 -3.56 12.64 20.97
C GLU A 204 -2.53 11.60 20.48
N GLN A 205 -2.38 10.48 21.18
CA GLN A 205 -1.49 9.40 20.74
C GLN A 205 -1.88 8.85 19.36
N ARG A 206 -3.21 8.64 19.13
CA ARG A 206 -3.73 8.15 17.85
C ARG A 206 -3.46 9.10 16.70
N SER A 207 -3.34 10.40 16.97
CA SER A 207 -3.04 11.40 15.96
C SER A 207 -1.63 11.30 15.36
N GLY A 208 -0.76 10.47 15.92
CA GLY A 208 0.62 10.33 15.48
C GLY A 208 0.82 9.44 14.25
N TYR A 209 -0.20 8.69 13.78
CA TYR A 209 -0.04 7.71 12.71
C TYR A 209 -1.38 7.43 11.99
N GLY A 210 -1.30 7.02 10.71
CA GLY A 210 -2.45 6.75 9.86
C GLY A 210 -3.07 5.36 10.07
N PRO A 211 -2.34 4.26 9.84
CA PRO A 211 -2.90 2.91 9.88
C PRO A 211 -3.24 2.44 11.29
N PHE A 212 -4.11 1.45 11.37
CA PHE A 212 -4.39 0.75 12.63
C PHE A 212 -3.15 0.01 13.13
N THR A 213 -2.97 -0.03 14.46
CA THR A 213 -1.91 -0.79 15.09
C THR A 213 -2.35 -1.34 16.43
N SER A 214 -2.02 -2.61 16.70
CA SER A 214 -2.25 -3.25 17.99
C SER A 214 -1.15 -2.95 19.03
N ARG A 215 -0.12 -2.21 18.65
CA ARG A 215 1.11 -2.04 19.46
C ARG A 215 1.06 -0.87 20.44
N LEU A 216 0.10 0.02 20.28
CA LEU A 216 -0.07 1.20 21.13
C LEU A 216 -1.38 1.14 21.89
N ASP A 217 -1.45 1.81 23.03
CA ASP A 217 -2.67 1.85 23.85
C ASP A 217 -3.82 2.55 23.12
N SER A 218 -3.51 3.49 22.24
CA SER A 218 -4.47 4.15 21.35
C SER A 218 -5.22 3.21 20.38
N ARG A 219 -4.85 1.91 20.33
CA ARG A 219 -5.69 0.89 19.69
C ARG A 219 -7.11 0.84 20.23
N ALA A 220 -7.31 1.34 21.45
CA ALA A 220 -8.65 1.45 22.04
C ALA A 220 -9.58 2.32 21.18
N ILE A 221 -9.07 3.36 20.54
CA ILE A 221 -9.84 4.19 19.59
C ILE A 221 -10.25 3.36 18.36
N ASP A 222 -9.32 2.55 17.82
CA ASP A 222 -9.59 1.69 16.66
C ASP A 222 -10.63 0.60 16.99
N LEU A 223 -10.58 0.04 18.21
CA LEU A 223 -11.59 -0.90 18.70
C LEU A 223 -12.96 -0.24 18.90
N ALA A 224 -13.00 1.00 19.37
CA ALA A 224 -14.26 1.75 19.48
C ALA A 224 -14.89 1.99 18.09
N ILE A 225 -14.10 2.26 17.06
CA ILE A 225 -14.58 2.34 15.67
C ILE A 225 -15.17 1.01 15.21
N ASP A 226 -14.49 -0.10 15.50
CA ASP A 226 -14.96 -1.44 15.13
C ASP A 226 -16.28 -1.80 15.84
N GLN A 227 -16.37 -1.51 17.14
CA GLN A 227 -17.58 -1.73 17.94
C GLN A 227 -18.78 -0.90 17.47
N ALA A 228 -18.54 0.33 16.97
CA ALA A 228 -19.58 1.16 16.39
C ALA A 228 -20.11 0.60 15.04
N GLY A 229 -19.39 -0.32 14.43
CA GLY A 229 -19.80 -1.07 13.27
C GLY A 229 -20.12 -0.19 12.05
N ALA A 230 -21.24 -0.46 11.39
CA ALA A 230 -21.62 0.24 10.17
C ALA A 230 -22.01 1.71 10.38
N GLU A 231 -22.41 2.09 11.58
CA GLU A 231 -22.79 3.46 11.93
C GLU A 231 -21.58 4.34 12.20
N GLY A 232 -20.45 3.73 12.63
CA GLY A 232 -19.22 4.42 12.92
C GLY A 232 -19.26 5.26 14.19
N LEU A 233 -18.15 5.95 14.50
CA LEU A 233 -18.09 6.92 15.60
C LEU A 233 -18.56 8.30 15.12
N ALA A 234 -19.49 8.90 15.87
CA ALA A 234 -19.87 10.30 15.68
C ALA A 234 -18.83 11.19 16.36
N LEU A 235 -18.27 12.12 15.59
CA LEU A 235 -17.20 13.02 15.99
C LEU A 235 -17.57 14.46 15.68
N HIS A 236 -17.18 15.39 16.55
CA HIS A 236 -17.21 16.83 16.27
C HIS A 236 -15.91 17.52 16.70
N TYR A 237 -15.68 18.75 16.20
CA TYR A 237 -14.54 19.61 16.56
C TYR A 237 -14.87 20.52 17.74
#